data_b558aaed4ffc2ac0370d73e6f7cfb5b8
#
_entry.id   b558aaed4ffc2ac0370d73e6f7cfb5b8
#
_cell.length_a   1.000
_cell.length_b   1.000
_cell.length_c   1.000
_cell.angle_alpha   90.00
_cell.angle_beta   90.00
_cell.angle_gamma   90.00
#
_symmetry.space_group_name_H-M   'P 1'
#
loop_
_entity.id
_entity.type
_entity.pdbx_description
1 polymer ?
#
loop_
_entity_poly.entity_id
_entity_poly.type
_entity_poly.pdbx_seq_one_letter_code
_entity_poly.pdbx_strand_id
1 'polypeptide(L)'
;MAITRKQALTKLTATGMPYALEQGLINDRVCKIFSHAPATLRDLYEDNRSGLTFFVYQDERYSFEEIYSRAASLAQVLLLDFNIVKGDRISISMRNYPEWIISFMAITSIGAIAVAMNALWQSDEIEYGLSHSGSKLFIADHERIIRALPVLEKLGLSVISVRSEYGNTGKIVDFNDLLAKAAGLDMPIVSLSPDDDATLFYTSGSTGHPKGAVSCHRNIISALFSWELDLAARQLEIGAPVMAESTDQPATLLAVPLFHATGSHAVYLQSYRAQRKIVSMYKWDPAEAAALIEEERISSFIAPAAMTGDLLEQARSSQRDLSSLISVGGGGAPRAPDQVKNIAGTFSHALPGTGWGMTETNAIGTGIGGQDYLERPTSSGRCSAVLEMQIVDDQGRPLPINTTGELWVRGSSVIRGYWQRPEANVESFHKDWLKTGDVAFLDEAGYLYIVDRIKDLVIRGGENIGCAEVEAALLCHKEILEASVYAVPDARLGEEVGATIYCRSALDETTLRDFLAAQMARFKIPRYISISENPLPRIASGKIDKRQLRAEIVNNLGIA
;
A
#
# COMPACT_ATOMS: atom_id res chain seq x y z
N MET A 1 14.73 -1.63 -31.29
CA MET A 1 13.53 -2.39 -31.72
C MET A 1 12.79 -2.80 -30.44
N ALA A 2 11.48 -2.61 -30.42
CA ALA A 2 10.64 -3.09 -29.33
C ALA A 2 10.73 -4.63 -29.23
N ILE A 3 10.79 -5.15 -28.02
CA ILE A 3 10.86 -6.58 -27.73
C ILE A 3 9.69 -6.99 -26.83
N THR A 4 9.36 -8.29 -26.79
CA THR A 4 8.29 -8.76 -25.90
C THR A 4 8.73 -8.70 -24.44
N ARG A 5 7.75 -8.59 -23.49
CA ARG A 5 8.04 -8.63 -22.03
C ARG A 5 8.88 -9.86 -21.65
N LYS A 6 8.55 -11.03 -22.21
CA LYS A 6 9.31 -12.26 -21.94
C LYS A 6 10.78 -12.11 -22.35
N GLN A 7 11.05 -11.52 -23.52
CA GLN A 7 12.42 -11.27 -23.99
C GLN A 7 13.11 -10.21 -23.12
N ALA A 8 12.41 -9.14 -22.73
CA ALA A 8 12.94 -8.12 -21.84
C ALA A 8 13.33 -8.71 -20.48
N LEU A 9 12.44 -9.45 -19.84
CA LEU A 9 12.71 -10.13 -18.57
C LEU A 9 13.87 -11.13 -18.71
N THR A 10 13.86 -11.99 -19.73
CA THR A 10 14.97 -12.95 -19.97
C THR A 10 16.32 -12.24 -20.06
N LYS A 11 16.37 -11.09 -20.75
CA LYS A 11 17.59 -10.30 -20.88
C LYS A 11 18.03 -9.68 -19.55
N LEU A 12 17.11 -9.07 -18.81
CA LEU A 12 17.40 -8.32 -17.58
C LEU A 12 17.70 -9.24 -16.38
N THR A 13 17.16 -10.47 -16.40
CA THR A 13 17.34 -11.43 -15.29
C THR A 13 18.39 -12.50 -15.58
N ALA A 14 19.13 -12.40 -16.69
CA ALA A 14 20.20 -13.31 -17.01
C ALA A 14 21.37 -13.20 -16.01
N THR A 15 22.12 -14.28 -15.83
CA THR A 15 23.30 -14.31 -14.97
C THR A 15 24.27 -13.15 -15.28
N GLY A 16 24.71 -12.45 -14.23
CA GLY A 16 25.59 -11.28 -14.34
C GLY A 16 24.90 -9.96 -14.63
N MET A 17 23.58 -9.95 -14.83
CA MET A 17 22.82 -8.72 -14.99
C MET A 17 22.39 -8.16 -13.61
N PRO A 18 22.14 -6.84 -13.46
CA PRO A 18 21.75 -6.23 -12.18
C PRO A 18 20.54 -6.88 -11.52
N TYR A 19 19.59 -7.40 -12.30
CA TYR A 19 18.40 -8.08 -11.81
C TYR A 19 18.45 -9.59 -12.02
N ALA A 20 19.67 -10.19 -12.03
CA ALA A 20 19.82 -11.63 -12.20
C ALA A 20 19.00 -12.40 -11.16
N LEU A 21 18.28 -13.42 -11.61
CA LEU A 21 17.44 -14.28 -10.77
C LEU A 21 18.06 -15.68 -10.66
N GLU A 22 18.04 -16.22 -9.46
CA GLU A 22 18.39 -17.60 -9.15
C GLU A 22 17.34 -18.28 -8.29
N GLN A 23 17.41 -19.60 -8.16
CA GLN A 23 16.57 -20.34 -7.21
C GLN A 23 17.17 -20.25 -5.82
N GLY A 24 16.38 -19.83 -4.84
CA GLY A 24 16.76 -19.76 -3.43
C GLY A 24 15.69 -20.35 -2.53
N LEU A 25 16.05 -20.55 -1.26
CA LEU A 25 15.14 -21.04 -0.24
C LEU A 25 14.80 -19.90 0.72
N ILE A 26 13.52 -19.65 0.94
CA ILE A 26 12.99 -18.65 1.88
C ILE A 26 11.92 -19.31 2.74
N ASN A 27 12.14 -19.42 4.04
CA ASN A 27 11.18 -20.06 4.95
C ASN A 27 10.71 -21.44 4.43
N ASP A 28 11.66 -22.29 4.01
CA ASP A 28 11.45 -23.62 3.43
C ASP A 28 10.70 -23.66 2.09
N ARG A 29 10.51 -22.51 1.43
CA ARG A 29 9.87 -22.39 0.11
C ARG A 29 10.92 -22.08 -0.96
N VAL A 30 10.89 -22.83 -2.05
CA VAL A 30 11.75 -22.57 -3.23
C VAL A 30 11.17 -21.41 -4.02
N CYS A 31 11.93 -20.31 -4.13
CA CYS A 31 11.51 -19.09 -4.81
C CYS A 31 12.62 -18.56 -5.72
N LYS A 32 12.23 -17.73 -6.70
CA LYS A 32 13.18 -16.89 -7.42
C LYS A 32 13.63 -15.75 -6.51
N ILE A 33 14.94 -15.56 -6.39
CA ILE A 33 15.57 -14.47 -5.63
C ILE A 33 16.51 -13.67 -6.52
N PHE A 34 16.70 -12.39 -6.19
CA PHE A 34 17.68 -11.55 -6.88
C PHE A 34 19.08 -11.82 -6.32
N SER A 35 20.01 -12.29 -7.18
CA SER A 35 21.36 -12.68 -6.78
C SER A 35 22.23 -11.51 -6.32
N HIS A 36 21.93 -10.29 -6.80
CA HIS A 36 22.71 -9.07 -6.55
C HIS A 36 21.99 -8.05 -5.66
N ALA A 37 20.88 -8.44 -5.07
CA ALA A 37 20.19 -7.57 -4.13
C ALA A 37 20.95 -7.42 -2.81
N PRO A 38 20.88 -6.27 -2.12
CA PRO A 38 21.36 -6.13 -0.75
C PRO A 38 20.80 -7.24 0.13
N ALA A 39 21.61 -7.78 1.04
CA ALA A 39 21.18 -8.87 1.90
C ALA A 39 20.11 -8.42 2.89
N THR A 40 20.24 -7.22 3.44
CA THR A 40 19.33 -6.66 4.44
C THR A 40 18.93 -5.22 4.12
N LEU A 41 17.91 -4.72 4.80
CA LEU A 41 17.52 -3.30 4.69
C LEU A 41 18.65 -2.39 5.17
N ARG A 42 19.45 -2.82 6.15
CA ARG A 42 20.63 -2.08 6.59
C ARG A 42 21.63 -1.89 5.44
N ASP A 43 21.97 -2.95 4.72
CA ASP A 43 22.88 -2.86 3.57
C ASP A 43 22.31 -1.92 2.50
N LEU A 44 21.00 -1.99 2.24
CA LEU A 44 20.31 -1.07 1.34
C LEU A 44 20.46 0.39 1.79
N TYR A 45 20.35 0.67 3.08
CA TYR A 45 20.50 2.03 3.59
C TYR A 45 21.94 2.51 3.46
N GLU A 46 22.92 1.68 3.81
CA GLU A 46 24.35 2.00 3.73
C GLU A 46 24.79 2.28 2.29
N ASP A 47 24.32 1.48 1.33
CA ASP A 47 24.66 1.61 -0.09
C ASP A 47 24.08 2.87 -0.75
N ASN A 48 23.05 3.48 -0.15
CA ASN A 48 22.32 4.59 -0.76
C ASN A 48 22.43 5.91 0.03
N ARG A 49 23.45 6.07 0.88
CA ARG A 49 23.74 7.32 1.57
C ARG A 49 24.23 8.37 0.56
N SER A 50 23.77 9.62 0.73
CA SER A 50 24.24 10.76 -0.08
C SER A 50 23.91 12.10 0.57
N GLY A 51 24.50 13.17 0.06
CA GLY A 51 24.20 14.56 0.45
C GLY A 51 22.97 15.16 -0.24
N LEU A 52 22.27 14.41 -1.13
CA LEU A 52 21.05 14.87 -1.76
C LEU A 52 19.92 15.02 -0.75
N THR A 53 18.98 15.92 -0.99
CA THR A 53 17.79 16.06 -0.16
C THR A 53 16.93 14.80 -0.28
N PHE A 54 16.64 14.17 0.85
CA PHE A 54 15.80 12.97 0.90
C PHE A 54 14.37 13.27 1.35
N PHE A 55 14.22 14.00 2.46
CA PHE A 55 12.91 14.19 3.07
C PHE A 55 12.62 15.66 3.35
N VAL A 56 11.46 16.11 2.92
CA VAL A 56 10.95 17.46 3.14
C VAL A 56 9.62 17.36 3.88
N TYR A 57 9.51 18.03 5.02
CA TYR A 57 8.28 18.16 5.78
C TYR A 57 8.14 19.59 6.30
N GLN A 58 7.20 20.34 5.78
CA GLN A 58 7.08 21.78 6.04
C GLN A 58 8.42 22.48 5.76
N ASP A 59 8.98 23.20 6.74
CA ASP A 59 10.27 23.90 6.61
C ASP A 59 11.49 22.99 6.88
N GLU A 60 11.28 21.75 7.28
CA GLU A 60 12.34 20.79 7.59
C GLU A 60 12.82 20.09 6.33
N ARG A 61 14.15 20.04 6.16
CA ARG A 61 14.81 19.34 5.05
C ARG A 61 15.94 18.47 5.59
N TYR A 62 15.96 17.23 5.15
CA TYR A 62 16.96 16.24 5.53
C TYR A 62 17.56 15.60 4.30
N SER A 63 18.89 15.46 4.26
CA SER A 63 19.58 14.64 3.29
C SER A 63 19.45 13.14 3.61
N PHE A 64 19.81 12.27 2.66
CA PHE A 64 19.92 10.82 2.90
C PHE A 64 20.90 10.54 4.03
N GLU A 65 22.02 11.26 4.06
CA GLU A 65 23.06 11.12 5.09
C GLU A 65 22.54 11.54 6.47
N GLU A 66 21.82 12.66 6.58
CA GLU A 66 21.27 13.12 7.87
C GLU A 66 20.23 12.17 8.44
N ILE A 67 19.33 11.62 7.60
CA ILE A 67 18.37 10.60 8.04
C ILE A 67 19.09 9.35 8.53
N TYR A 68 20.09 8.87 7.77
CA TYR A 68 20.89 7.71 8.18
C TYR A 68 21.62 7.94 9.50
N SER A 69 22.29 9.08 9.67
CA SER A 69 23.02 9.42 10.89
C SER A 69 22.10 9.52 12.12
N ARG A 70 20.90 10.10 11.95
CA ARG A 70 19.88 10.13 13.01
C ARG A 70 19.37 8.73 13.33
N ALA A 71 19.18 7.87 12.33
CA ALA A 71 18.82 6.48 12.55
C ALA A 71 19.93 5.70 13.26
N ALA A 72 21.20 5.95 12.95
CA ALA A 72 22.33 5.38 13.66
C ALA A 72 22.34 5.78 15.13
N SER A 73 22.12 7.06 15.44
CA SER A 73 22.00 7.55 16.82
C SER A 73 20.87 6.85 17.57
N LEU A 74 19.69 6.73 16.96
CA LEU A 74 18.56 6.03 17.58
C LEU A 74 18.87 4.54 17.78
N ALA A 75 19.51 3.89 16.80
CA ALA A 75 19.90 2.49 16.89
C ALA A 75 20.84 2.21 18.10
N GLN A 76 21.81 3.10 18.36
CA GLN A 76 22.68 3.03 19.54
C GLN A 76 21.85 3.12 20.83
N VAL A 77 20.96 4.08 20.92
CA VAL A 77 20.09 4.27 22.08
C VAL A 77 19.17 3.06 22.32
N LEU A 78 18.60 2.50 21.26
CA LEU A 78 17.75 1.30 21.36
C LEU A 78 18.51 0.11 21.98
N LEU A 79 19.77 -0.10 21.59
CA LEU A 79 20.61 -1.17 22.14
C LEU A 79 21.05 -0.89 23.59
N LEU A 80 21.52 0.34 23.86
CA LEU A 80 22.21 0.66 25.12
C LEU A 80 21.26 1.07 26.23
N ASP A 81 20.26 1.91 25.95
CA ASP A 81 19.36 2.47 26.95
C ASP A 81 18.11 1.60 27.14
N PHE A 82 17.61 0.97 26.07
CA PHE A 82 16.39 0.15 26.10
C PHE A 82 16.65 -1.36 26.05
N ASN A 83 17.93 -1.80 25.96
CA ASN A 83 18.33 -3.20 25.91
C ASN A 83 17.56 -3.99 24.84
N ILE A 84 17.30 -3.36 23.69
CA ILE A 84 16.68 -4.02 22.55
C ILE A 84 17.64 -5.02 21.94
N VAL A 85 17.15 -6.20 21.64
CA VAL A 85 17.92 -7.26 20.98
C VAL A 85 17.23 -7.69 19.69
N LYS A 86 17.98 -8.40 18.84
CA LYS A 86 17.45 -8.97 17.58
C LYS A 86 16.17 -9.77 17.84
N GLY A 87 15.15 -9.53 17.02
CA GLY A 87 13.83 -10.14 17.13
C GLY A 87 12.86 -9.45 18.09
N ASP A 88 13.28 -8.42 18.84
CA ASP A 88 12.37 -7.61 19.64
C ASP A 88 11.48 -6.75 18.75
N ARG A 89 10.24 -6.54 19.17
CA ARG A 89 9.27 -5.72 18.45
C ARG A 89 9.24 -4.32 19.07
N ILE A 90 9.27 -3.32 18.18
CA ILE A 90 9.14 -1.91 18.55
C ILE A 90 8.00 -1.33 17.72
N SER A 91 6.97 -0.84 18.39
CA SER A 91 5.82 -0.23 17.72
C SER A 91 6.07 1.22 17.37
N ILE A 92 5.73 1.58 16.13
CA ILE A 92 5.75 2.95 15.60
C ILE A 92 4.31 3.38 15.32
N SER A 93 3.86 4.46 15.95
CA SER A 93 2.52 5.02 15.73
C SER A 93 2.57 6.54 15.68
N MET A 94 2.63 7.09 14.47
CA MET A 94 2.66 8.53 14.21
C MET A 94 2.25 8.84 12.77
N ARG A 95 2.05 10.11 12.45
CA ARG A 95 1.84 10.60 11.09
C ARG A 95 3.11 10.45 10.24
N ASN A 96 3.06 10.91 9.00
CA ASN A 96 4.16 10.85 8.02
C ASN A 96 5.29 11.84 8.37
N TYR A 97 5.86 11.72 9.55
CA TYR A 97 6.99 12.52 10.02
C TYR A 97 8.33 11.90 9.63
N PRO A 98 9.41 12.69 9.54
CA PRO A 98 10.76 12.14 9.33
C PRO A 98 11.16 11.15 10.44
N GLU A 99 10.67 11.34 11.67
CA GLU A 99 10.92 10.47 12.81
C GLU A 99 10.37 9.04 12.60
N TRP A 100 9.32 8.87 11.79
CA TRP A 100 8.83 7.55 11.42
C TRP A 100 9.88 6.78 10.62
N ILE A 101 10.48 7.45 9.62
CA ILE A 101 11.53 6.86 8.77
C ILE A 101 12.79 6.58 9.57
N ILE A 102 13.22 7.53 10.40
CA ILE A 102 14.36 7.36 11.29
C ILE A 102 14.16 6.16 12.22
N SER A 103 12.98 6.02 12.82
CA SER A 103 12.64 4.90 13.70
C SER A 103 12.63 3.57 12.95
N PHE A 104 11.98 3.51 11.79
CA PHE A 104 11.92 2.30 10.97
C PHE A 104 13.32 1.84 10.54
N MET A 105 14.16 2.77 10.08
CA MET A 105 15.54 2.51 9.67
C MET A 105 16.38 2.01 10.86
N ALA A 106 16.32 2.67 12.01
CA ALA A 106 17.05 2.27 13.21
C ALA A 106 16.67 0.86 13.67
N ILE A 107 15.36 0.58 13.78
CA ILE A 107 14.83 -0.71 14.25
C ILE A 107 15.28 -1.85 13.33
N THR A 108 15.09 -1.69 12.03
CA THR A 108 15.42 -2.74 11.06
C THR A 108 16.93 -2.94 10.89
N SER A 109 17.74 -1.90 11.17
CA SER A 109 19.21 -1.98 11.10
C SER A 109 19.85 -2.75 12.25
N ILE A 110 19.16 -2.92 13.37
CA ILE A 110 19.65 -3.71 14.53
C ILE A 110 19.00 -5.09 14.65
N GLY A 111 18.22 -5.50 13.65
CA GLY A 111 17.51 -6.78 13.65
C GLY A 111 16.31 -6.85 14.58
N ALA A 112 15.84 -5.72 15.11
CA ALA A 112 14.55 -5.61 15.75
C ALA A 112 13.44 -5.52 14.68
N ILE A 113 12.21 -5.81 15.05
CA ILE A 113 11.06 -5.87 14.16
C ILE A 113 10.26 -4.57 14.29
N ALA A 114 10.17 -3.80 13.21
CA ALA A 114 9.37 -2.60 13.15
C ALA A 114 7.88 -2.95 13.05
N VAL A 115 7.10 -2.64 14.09
CA VAL A 115 5.65 -2.84 14.12
C VAL A 115 4.97 -1.55 13.68
N ALA A 116 4.51 -1.51 12.44
CA ALA A 116 3.83 -0.35 11.89
C ALA A 116 2.36 -0.33 12.34
N MET A 117 2.06 0.49 13.33
CA MET A 117 0.70 0.64 13.87
C MET A 117 -0.05 1.74 13.12
N ASN A 118 -1.32 1.49 12.86
CA ASN A 118 -2.17 2.49 12.23
C ASN A 118 -2.33 3.71 13.15
N ALA A 119 -1.87 4.87 12.68
CA ALA A 119 -1.92 6.12 13.42
C ALA A 119 -3.35 6.67 13.70
N LEU A 120 -4.38 6.04 13.14
CA LEU A 120 -5.79 6.41 13.35
C LEU A 120 -6.49 5.53 14.39
N TRP A 121 -5.82 4.50 14.90
CA TRP A 121 -6.35 3.60 15.92
C TRP A 121 -6.73 4.34 17.21
N GLN A 122 -7.79 3.84 17.86
CA GLN A 122 -8.23 4.26 19.17
C GLN A 122 -7.55 3.42 20.27
N SER A 123 -7.81 3.74 21.55
CA SER A 123 -7.14 3.11 22.69
C SER A 123 -7.19 1.58 22.71
N ASP A 124 -8.34 0.98 22.43
CA ASP A 124 -8.53 -0.47 22.43
C ASP A 124 -7.79 -1.17 21.29
N GLU A 125 -7.75 -0.54 20.11
CA GLU A 125 -6.98 -1.03 18.96
C GLU A 125 -5.47 -0.89 19.22
N ILE A 126 -5.03 0.20 19.87
CA ILE A 126 -3.64 0.39 20.30
C ILE A 126 -3.26 -0.67 21.34
N GLU A 127 -4.13 -0.92 22.35
CA GLU A 127 -3.91 -1.98 23.32
C GLU A 127 -3.73 -3.34 22.66
N TYR A 128 -4.63 -3.66 21.74
CA TYR A 128 -4.51 -4.90 20.96
C TYR A 128 -3.19 -4.97 20.22
N GLY A 129 -2.82 -3.92 19.47
CA GLY A 129 -1.60 -3.90 18.67
C GLY A 129 -0.33 -4.07 19.50
N LEU A 130 -0.22 -3.35 20.61
CA LEU A 130 0.93 -3.43 21.53
C LEU A 130 1.01 -4.81 22.22
N SER A 131 -0.12 -5.33 22.71
CA SER A 131 -0.18 -6.61 23.42
C SER A 131 0.06 -7.79 22.47
N HIS A 132 -0.62 -7.83 21.33
CA HIS A 132 -0.52 -8.90 20.34
C HIS A 132 0.87 -8.99 19.70
N SER A 133 1.48 -7.84 19.37
CA SER A 133 2.87 -7.84 18.89
C SER A 133 3.87 -8.22 19.97
N GLY A 134 3.53 -8.02 21.23
CA GLY A 134 4.45 -8.12 22.35
C GLY A 134 5.56 -7.08 22.24
N SER A 135 5.22 -5.85 21.87
CA SER A 135 6.19 -4.76 21.71
C SER A 135 6.87 -4.43 23.02
N LYS A 136 8.18 -4.23 22.99
CA LYS A 136 8.97 -3.82 24.15
C LYS A 136 9.04 -2.31 24.33
N LEU A 137 8.83 -1.57 23.25
CA LEU A 137 8.93 -0.12 23.22
C LEU A 137 7.87 0.44 22.27
N PHE A 138 7.36 1.63 22.60
CA PHE A 138 6.39 2.37 21.80
C PHE A 138 6.97 3.71 21.38
N ILE A 139 7.09 3.99 20.10
CA ILE A 139 7.54 5.26 19.52
C ILE A 139 6.31 5.94 18.92
N ALA A 140 5.91 7.08 19.47
CA ALA A 140 4.65 7.68 19.08
C ALA A 140 4.66 9.21 19.17
N ASP A 141 3.83 9.85 18.35
CA ASP A 141 3.60 11.28 18.44
C ASP A 141 2.58 11.64 19.54
N HIS A 142 2.47 12.94 19.81
CA HIS A 142 1.65 13.47 20.89
C HIS A 142 0.22 12.91 20.92
N GLU A 143 -0.49 12.95 19.80
CA GLU A 143 -1.89 12.51 19.72
C GLU A 143 -2.04 11.00 19.98
N ARG A 144 -1.07 10.19 19.56
CA ARG A 144 -1.08 8.72 19.76
C ARG A 144 -0.70 8.36 21.18
N ILE A 145 0.19 9.14 21.81
CA ILE A 145 0.51 8.99 23.23
C ILE A 145 -0.74 9.24 24.07
N ILE A 146 -1.48 10.33 23.83
CA ILE A 146 -2.72 10.62 24.57
C ILE A 146 -3.71 9.45 24.49
N ARG A 147 -3.93 8.90 23.30
CA ARG A 147 -4.82 7.74 23.12
C ARG A 147 -4.31 6.49 23.81
N ALA A 148 -2.99 6.34 23.93
CA ALA A 148 -2.35 5.18 24.51
C ALA A 148 -2.19 5.26 26.05
N LEU A 149 -2.28 6.44 26.68
CA LEU A 149 -2.00 6.62 28.11
C LEU A 149 -2.65 5.56 29.01
N PRO A 150 -3.96 5.23 28.88
CA PRO A 150 -4.60 4.23 29.74
C PRO A 150 -4.00 2.83 29.56
N VAL A 151 -3.45 2.54 28.39
CA VAL A 151 -2.88 1.25 28.02
C VAL A 151 -1.42 1.14 28.43
N LEU A 152 -0.66 2.23 28.33
CA LEU A 152 0.78 2.26 28.61
C LEU A 152 1.09 1.94 30.06
N GLU A 153 0.30 2.46 31.01
CA GLU A 153 0.43 2.14 32.43
C GLU A 153 0.16 0.65 32.68
N LYS A 154 -0.93 0.13 32.12
CA LYS A 154 -1.32 -1.28 32.21
C LYS A 154 -0.25 -2.23 31.68
N LEU A 155 0.37 -1.91 30.53
CA LEU A 155 1.39 -2.73 29.90
C LEU A 155 2.80 -2.48 30.45
N GLY A 156 2.99 -1.41 31.19
CA GLY A 156 4.29 -1.04 31.76
C GLY A 156 5.34 -0.68 30.72
N LEU A 157 4.92 -0.25 29.50
CA LEU A 157 5.81 0.06 28.39
C LEU A 157 6.52 1.40 28.56
N SER A 158 7.77 1.45 28.08
CA SER A 158 8.49 2.70 27.84
C SER A 158 8.04 3.32 26.53
N VAL A 159 8.10 4.64 26.44
CA VAL A 159 7.66 5.42 25.28
C VAL A 159 8.78 6.36 24.84
N ILE A 160 9.06 6.39 23.56
CA ILE A 160 9.81 7.48 22.93
C ILE A 160 8.78 8.43 22.32
N SER A 161 8.73 9.65 22.86
CA SER A 161 7.77 10.67 22.44
C SER A 161 8.31 11.50 21.27
N VAL A 162 7.51 11.62 20.24
CA VAL A 162 7.82 12.38 19.03
C VAL A 162 6.91 13.60 18.96
N ARG A 163 7.50 14.80 18.80
CA ARG A 163 6.75 16.06 18.66
C ARG A 163 5.67 16.21 19.74
N SER A 164 6.03 15.96 20.98
CA SER A 164 5.09 15.86 22.11
C SER A 164 5.44 16.81 23.23
N GLU A 165 4.40 17.33 23.89
CA GLU A 165 4.54 18.15 25.11
C GLU A 165 4.89 17.32 26.35
N TYR A 166 4.78 15.99 26.31
CA TYR A 166 5.06 15.13 27.46
C TYR A 166 6.53 15.14 27.88
N GLY A 167 7.46 15.48 26.95
CA GLY A 167 8.88 15.55 27.26
C GLY A 167 9.40 14.30 27.97
N ASN A 168 10.28 14.51 28.96
CA ASN A 168 10.87 13.44 29.80
C ASN A 168 10.07 13.27 31.10
N THR A 169 9.04 12.43 31.09
CA THR A 169 8.15 12.20 32.23
C THR A 169 7.93 10.71 32.50
N GLY A 170 8.42 10.21 33.62
CA GLY A 170 8.29 8.81 34.01
C GLY A 170 8.99 7.87 33.01
N LYS A 171 8.21 7.04 32.30
CA LYS A 171 8.70 6.13 31.25
C LYS A 171 8.65 6.73 29.83
N ILE A 172 8.28 8.01 29.72
CA ILE A 172 8.24 8.73 28.44
C ILE A 172 9.53 9.53 28.30
N VAL A 173 10.24 9.36 27.20
CA VAL A 173 11.51 10.06 26.91
C VAL A 173 11.40 10.75 25.56
N ASP A 174 11.89 12.00 25.47
CA ASP A 174 11.84 12.76 24.22
C ASP A 174 12.78 12.22 23.16
N PHE A 175 12.30 12.13 21.93
CA PHE A 175 13.03 11.59 20.79
C PHE A 175 14.31 12.36 20.49
N ASN A 176 14.26 13.69 20.47
CA ASN A 176 15.42 14.52 20.13
C ASN A 176 16.47 14.49 21.24
N ASP A 177 16.05 14.44 22.50
CA ASP A 177 16.99 14.31 23.64
C ASP A 177 17.74 12.99 23.58
N LEU A 178 17.05 11.91 23.17
CA LEU A 178 17.72 10.61 22.95
C LEU A 178 18.72 10.66 21.80
N LEU A 179 18.35 11.26 20.66
CA LEU A 179 19.28 11.39 19.54
C LEU A 179 20.50 12.21 19.90
N ALA A 180 20.33 13.29 20.68
CA ALA A 180 21.43 14.15 21.11
C ALA A 180 22.48 13.39 21.95
N LYS A 181 22.07 12.42 22.77
CA LYS A 181 22.98 11.58 23.57
C LYS A 181 23.93 10.72 22.74
N ALA A 182 23.47 10.27 21.56
CA ALA A 182 24.22 9.37 20.68
C ALA A 182 24.63 10.04 19.37
N ALA A 183 24.59 11.38 19.31
CA ALA A 183 24.91 12.14 18.10
C ALA A 183 26.34 11.85 17.62
N GLY A 184 26.47 11.55 16.32
CA GLY A 184 27.75 11.28 15.68
C GLY A 184 28.29 9.85 15.89
N LEU A 185 27.53 8.98 16.56
CA LEU A 185 27.88 7.56 16.63
C LEU A 185 27.45 6.84 15.35
N ASP A 186 28.28 5.90 14.91
CA ASP A 186 28.01 5.05 13.75
C ASP A 186 26.88 4.06 14.01
N MET A 187 26.28 3.55 12.94
CA MET A 187 25.31 2.46 13.01
C MET A 187 25.93 1.24 13.72
N PRO A 188 25.32 0.73 14.80
CA PRO A 188 25.92 -0.38 15.56
C PRO A 188 26.03 -1.65 14.73
N ILE A 189 27.12 -2.39 14.91
CA ILE A 189 27.37 -3.63 14.18
C ILE A 189 26.57 -4.76 14.84
N VAL A 190 25.58 -5.29 14.10
CA VAL A 190 24.76 -6.44 14.49
C VAL A 190 24.75 -7.45 13.34
N SER A 191 24.83 -8.74 13.67
CA SER A 191 24.73 -9.80 12.66
C SER A 191 23.28 -9.97 12.21
N LEU A 192 23.02 -9.69 10.95
CA LEU A 192 21.71 -9.81 10.30
C LEU A 192 21.74 -10.88 9.21
N SER A 193 20.61 -11.54 9.03
CA SER A 193 20.34 -12.45 7.92
C SER A 193 19.25 -11.88 7.00
N PRO A 194 19.32 -12.12 5.69
CA PRO A 194 18.24 -11.72 4.78
C PRO A 194 16.84 -12.24 5.18
N ASP A 195 16.80 -13.36 5.88
CA ASP A 195 15.56 -14.04 6.26
C ASP A 195 15.14 -13.75 7.72
N ASP A 196 15.84 -12.82 8.41
CA ASP A 196 15.41 -12.29 9.70
C ASP A 196 14.11 -11.48 9.53
N ASP A 197 13.17 -11.64 10.46
CA ASP A 197 11.96 -10.82 10.50
C ASP A 197 12.33 -9.34 10.66
N ALA A 198 11.85 -8.49 9.78
CA ALA A 198 12.15 -7.06 9.76
C ALA A 198 10.94 -6.20 10.11
N THR A 199 9.74 -6.63 9.70
CA THR A 199 8.53 -5.81 9.88
C THR A 199 7.32 -6.65 10.26
N LEU A 200 6.39 -6.00 10.96
CA LEU A 200 5.06 -6.50 11.26
C LEU A 200 4.05 -5.41 10.91
N PHE A 201 3.31 -5.61 9.82
CA PHE A 201 2.28 -4.69 9.35
C PHE A 201 0.90 -5.25 9.63
N TYR A 202 0.06 -4.47 10.33
CA TYR A 202 -1.31 -4.89 10.61
C TYR A 202 -2.24 -4.64 9.43
N THR A 203 -2.94 -5.70 9.00
CA THR A 203 -3.97 -5.63 7.95
C THR A 203 -5.34 -5.49 8.58
N SER A 204 -6.23 -4.70 7.96
CA SER A 204 -7.63 -4.62 8.36
C SER A 204 -8.35 -5.93 7.98
N GLY A 205 -8.34 -6.88 8.90
CA GLY A 205 -9.07 -8.14 8.72
C GLY A 205 -10.59 -7.93 8.65
N SER A 206 -11.26 -8.66 7.75
CA SER A 206 -12.73 -8.61 7.62
C SER A 206 -13.48 -9.32 8.75
N THR A 207 -12.78 -10.05 9.63
CA THR A 207 -13.38 -10.99 10.60
C THR A 207 -12.84 -10.79 12.03
N GLY A 208 -12.76 -9.55 12.54
CA GLY A 208 -12.29 -9.31 13.91
C GLY A 208 -11.04 -8.42 13.98
N HIS A 209 -10.15 -8.73 14.93
CA HIS A 209 -8.92 -7.95 15.12
C HIS A 209 -7.96 -8.04 13.91
N PRO A 210 -7.21 -6.96 13.63
CA PRO A 210 -6.21 -6.93 12.56
C PRO A 210 -5.19 -8.07 12.69
N LYS A 211 -4.74 -8.60 11.54
CA LYS A 211 -3.69 -9.62 11.49
C LYS A 211 -2.34 -8.96 11.24
N GLY A 212 -1.31 -9.32 11.98
CA GLY A 212 0.05 -8.83 11.79
C GLY A 212 0.81 -9.64 10.73
N ALA A 213 0.95 -9.12 9.52
CA ALA A 213 1.73 -9.71 8.44
C ALA A 213 3.23 -9.54 8.70
N VAL A 214 3.99 -10.64 8.72
CA VAL A 214 5.42 -10.62 9.04
C VAL A 214 6.26 -10.77 7.78
N SER A 215 7.10 -9.77 7.51
CA SER A 215 8.04 -9.78 6.41
C SER A 215 9.49 -9.81 6.90
N CYS A 216 10.32 -10.63 6.26
CA CYS A 216 11.77 -10.58 6.43
C CYS A 216 12.40 -9.50 5.51
N HIS A 217 13.69 -9.19 5.70
CA HIS A 217 14.42 -8.25 4.86
C HIS A 217 14.31 -8.62 3.37
N ARG A 218 14.52 -9.89 3.04
CA ARG A 218 14.47 -10.41 1.66
C ARG A 218 13.10 -10.21 1.01
N ASN A 219 11.99 -10.41 1.73
CA ASN A 219 10.66 -10.20 1.18
C ASN A 219 10.46 -8.76 0.69
N ILE A 220 10.89 -7.80 1.51
CA ILE A 220 10.78 -6.36 1.23
C ILE A 220 11.70 -5.98 0.06
N ILE A 221 12.96 -6.39 0.11
CA ILE A 221 13.96 -6.10 -0.93
C ILE A 221 13.54 -6.71 -2.28
N SER A 222 12.97 -7.92 -2.27
CA SER A 222 12.42 -8.54 -3.49
C SER A 222 11.30 -7.70 -4.11
N ALA A 223 10.48 -7.04 -3.32
CA ALA A 223 9.47 -6.13 -3.82
C ALA A 223 10.09 -4.88 -4.47
N LEU A 224 11.09 -4.27 -3.83
CA LEU A 224 11.77 -3.09 -4.35
C LEU A 224 12.43 -3.37 -5.72
N PHE A 225 13.20 -4.43 -5.80
CA PHE A 225 13.87 -4.84 -7.05
C PHE A 225 12.87 -5.23 -8.15
N SER A 226 11.69 -5.75 -7.77
CA SER A 226 10.64 -6.09 -8.73
C SER A 226 10.07 -4.85 -9.42
N TRP A 227 9.81 -3.76 -8.70
CA TRP A 227 9.36 -2.51 -9.32
C TRP A 227 10.39 -1.94 -10.30
N GLU A 228 11.68 -1.99 -9.94
CA GLU A 228 12.76 -1.53 -10.81
C GLU A 228 12.87 -2.40 -12.06
N LEU A 229 12.84 -3.73 -11.90
CA LEU A 229 12.86 -4.68 -13.02
C LEU A 229 11.65 -4.49 -13.94
N ASP A 230 10.45 -4.31 -13.39
CA ASP A 230 9.23 -4.09 -14.16
C ASP A 230 9.31 -2.79 -14.98
N LEU A 231 9.88 -1.71 -14.39
CA LEU A 231 10.13 -0.46 -15.10
C LEU A 231 11.16 -0.63 -16.21
N ALA A 232 12.29 -1.29 -15.92
CA ALA A 232 13.35 -1.55 -16.91
C ALA A 232 12.86 -2.45 -18.05
N ALA A 233 12.08 -3.48 -17.74
CA ALA A 233 11.47 -4.37 -18.74
C ALA A 233 10.54 -3.58 -19.67
N ARG A 234 9.72 -2.71 -19.12
CA ARG A 234 8.81 -1.87 -19.89
C ARG A 234 9.56 -0.90 -20.80
N GLN A 235 10.64 -0.27 -20.35
CA GLN A 235 11.45 0.60 -21.19
C GLN A 235 11.99 -0.16 -22.43
N LEU A 236 12.42 -1.42 -22.25
CA LEU A 236 12.84 -2.28 -23.35
C LEU A 236 11.67 -2.69 -24.26
N GLU A 237 10.48 -2.95 -23.73
CA GLU A 237 9.28 -3.29 -24.53
C GLU A 237 8.90 -2.15 -25.48
N ILE A 238 8.88 -0.91 -24.99
CA ILE A 238 8.50 0.26 -25.81
C ILE A 238 9.65 0.79 -26.67
N GLY A 239 10.87 0.23 -26.49
CA GLY A 239 12.04 0.72 -27.22
C GLY A 239 12.40 2.18 -26.89
N ALA A 240 11.99 2.64 -25.71
CA ALA A 240 12.31 4.00 -25.27
C ALA A 240 13.83 4.16 -25.15
N PRO A 241 14.39 5.31 -25.59
CA PRO A 241 15.75 5.65 -25.24
C PRO A 241 15.85 5.71 -23.70
N VAL A 242 17.00 5.31 -23.16
CA VAL A 242 17.31 5.58 -21.74
C VAL A 242 17.05 7.09 -21.55
N MET A 243 16.10 7.44 -20.69
CA MET A 243 15.77 8.85 -20.45
C MET A 243 17.05 9.59 -20.15
N ALA A 244 17.26 10.74 -20.84
CA ALA A 244 18.33 11.64 -20.48
C ALA A 244 18.22 11.93 -18.98
N GLU A 245 19.35 11.93 -18.28
CA GLU A 245 19.39 12.30 -16.87
C GLU A 245 18.73 13.68 -16.72
N SER A 246 17.64 13.71 -15.96
CA SER A 246 17.01 14.97 -15.59
C SER A 246 18.02 15.79 -14.77
N THR A 247 18.12 17.09 -15.02
CA THR A 247 18.94 17.99 -14.22
C THR A 247 18.37 18.14 -12.80
N ASP A 248 17.09 17.87 -12.62
CA ASP A 248 16.39 17.98 -11.36
C ASP A 248 16.33 16.61 -10.65
N GLN A 249 16.59 16.61 -9.34
CA GLN A 249 16.41 15.44 -8.51
C GLN A 249 14.94 14.99 -8.58
N PRO A 250 14.63 13.73 -8.92
CA PRO A 250 13.26 13.24 -8.92
C PRO A 250 12.61 13.42 -7.53
N ALA A 251 11.33 13.79 -7.50
CA ALA A 251 10.59 13.99 -6.26
C ALA A 251 9.25 13.27 -6.27
N THR A 252 8.78 12.84 -5.09
CA THR A 252 7.47 12.20 -4.92
C THR A 252 6.71 12.82 -3.76
N LEU A 253 5.38 12.92 -3.91
CA LEU A 253 4.49 13.35 -2.83
C LEU A 253 4.12 12.15 -1.96
N LEU A 254 4.39 12.24 -0.65
CA LEU A 254 3.98 11.26 0.34
C LEU A 254 2.69 11.73 1.03
N ALA A 255 1.55 11.35 0.48
CA ALA A 255 0.23 11.60 1.05
C ALA A 255 -0.41 10.32 1.66
N VAL A 256 0.08 9.15 1.24
CA VAL A 256 -0.37 7.86 1.80
C VAL A 256 0.37 7.54 3.09
N PRO A 257 -0.29 6.88 4.08
CA PRO A 257 0.34 6.62 5.37
C PRO A 257 1.55 5.68 5.29
N LEU A 258 2.62 6.02 6.03
CA LEU A 258 3.83 5.17 6.17
C LEU A 258 3.56 3.84 6.89
N PHE A 259 2.52 3.74 7.70
CA PHE A 259 2.10 2.48 8.34
C PHE A 259 1.37 1.50 7.39
N HIS A 260 1.25 1.83 6.11
CA HIS A 260 0.82 0.92 5.04
C HIS A 260 1.99 0.61 4.10
N ALA A 261 2.02 -0.61 3.57
CA ALA A 261 3.07 -1.05 2.65
C ALA A 261 3.20 -0.14 1.39
N THR A 262 2.12 0.51 0.95
CA THR A 262 2.20 1.51 -0.13
C THR A 262 3.07 2.70 0.29
N GLY A 263 2.85 3.28 1.46
CA GLY A 263 3.64 4.42 1.95
C GLY A 263 5.08 4.02 2.29
N SER A 264 5.26 2.93 3.01
CA SER A 264 6.57 2.49 3.49
C SER A 264 7.43 1.84 2.39
N HIS A 265 6.86 0.98 1.55
CA HIS A 265 7.64 0.23 0.56
C HIS A 265 7.64 0.92 -0.81
N ALA A 266 6.45 1.19 -1.38
CA ALA A 266 6.36 1.76 -2.72
C ALA A 266 6.72 3.25 -2.78
N VAL A 267 6.57 4.01 -1.69
CA VAL A 267 6.99 5.42 -1.66
C VAL A 267 8.33 5.57 -0.93
N TYR A 268 8.42 5.26 0.36
CA TYR A 268 9.63 5.54 1.14
C TYR A 268 10.83 4.71 0.68
N LEU A 269 10.81 3.38 0.81
CA LEU A 269 11.98 2.54 0.51
C LEU A 269 12.39 2.63 -0.95
N GLN A 270 11.41 2.65 -1.87
CA GLN A 270 11.68 2.82 -3.29
C GLN A 270 12.32 4.19 -3.61
N SER A 271 11.92 5.26 -2.91
CA SER A 271 12.53 6.57 -3.08
C SER A 271 13.94 6.63 -2.50
N TYR A 272 14.18 5.98 -1.35
CA TYR A 272 15.51 5.90 -0.76
C TYR A 272 16.51 5.24 -1.71
N ARG A 273 16.11 4.12 -2.32
CA ARG A 273 16.93 3.42 -3.30
C ARG A 273 17.13 4.20 -4.60
N ALA A 274 16.10 4.90 -5.07
CA ALA A 274 16.14 5.66 -6.32
C ALA A 274 16.71 7.08 -6.16
N GLN A 275 17.26 7.45 -5.02
CA GLN A 275 17.76 8.80 -4.69
C GLN A 275 16.70 9.89 -4.96
N ARG A 276 15.43 9.56 -4.70
CA ARG A 276 14.28 10.44 -4.94
C ARG A 276 13.94 11.22 -3.67
N LYS A 277 13.74 12.53 -3.82
CA LYS A 277 13.24 13.39 -2.74
C LYS A 277 11.79 13.03 -2.39
N ILE A 278 11.47 12.88 -1.12
CA ILE A 278 10.11 12.73 -0.60
C ILE A 278 9.65 14.06 -0.04
N VAL A 279 8.49 14.54 -0.49
CA VAL A 279 7.79 15.68 0.10
C VAL A 279 6.57 15.16 0.83
N SER A 280 6.52 15.33 2.14
CA SER A 280 5.52 14.71 3.01
C SER A 280 4.47 15.70 3.48
N MET A 281 3.22 15.23 3.56
CA MET A 281 2.07 15.96 4.10
C MET A 281 1.65 15.37 5.44
N TYR A 282 1.23 16.23 6.38
CA TYR A 282 0.62 15.79 7.63
C TYR A 282 -0.72 15.09 7.41
N LYS A 283 -1.55 15.68 6.56
CA LYS A 283 -2.90 15.23 6.22
C LYS A 283 -3.16 15.56 4.75
N TRP A 284 -3.95 14.72 4.09
CA TRP A 284 -4.34 15.00 2.71
C TRP A 284 -5.15 16.30 2.61
N ASP A 285 -4.68 17.19 1.76
CA ASP A 285 -5.35 18.41 1.31
C ASP A 285 -4.97 18.63 -0.16
N PRO A 286 -5.92 18.62 -1.11
CA PRO A 286 -5.60 18.73 -2.53
C PRO A 286 -5.02 20.09 -2.94
N ALA A 287 -5.36 21.19 -2.24
CA ALA A 287 -4.81 22.51 -2.53
C ALA A 287 -3.35 22.63 -2.06
N GLU A 288 -3.03 22.10 -0.86
CA GLU A 288 -1.66 21.97 -0.37
C GLU A 288 -0.85 21.04 -1.26
N ALA A 289 -1.42 19.90 -1.68
CA ALA A 289 -0.75 18.98 -2.60
C ALA A 289 -0.36 19.65 -3.92
N ALA A 290 -1.26 20.44 -4.53
CA ALA A 290 -0.97 21.17 -5.76
C ALA A 290 0.12 22.24 -5.56
N ALA A 291 0.12 22.94 -4.42
CA ALA A 291 1.19 23.90 -4.07
C ALA A 291 2.54 23.20 -3.94
N LEU A 292 2.62 22.10 -3.19
CA LEU A 292 3.85 21.33 -3.01
C LEU A 292 4.37 20.75 -4.33
N ILE A 293 3.47 20.30 -5.24
CA ILE A 293 3.88 19.80 -6.56
C ILE A 293 4.58 20.89 -7.36
N GLU A 294 4.04 22.10 -7.36
CA GLU A 294 4.64 23.24 -8.04
C GLU A 294 5.97 23.66 -7.39
N GLU A 295 5.97 23.91 -6.08
CA GLU A 295 7.10 24.44 -5.31
C GLU A 295 8.31 23.49 -5.28
N GLU A 296 8.06 22.20 -5.05
CA GLU A 296 9.08 21.17 -4.92
C GLU A 296 9.37 20.41 -6.22
N ARG A 297 8.73 20.80 -7.34
CA ARG A 297 8.88 20.16 -8.65
C ARG A 297 8.64 18.65 -8.59
N ILE A 298 7.56 18.24 -7.92
CA ILE A 298 7.24 16.82 -7.70
C ILE A 298 6.96 16.14 -9.04
N SER A 299 7.67 15.05 -9.30
CA SER A 299 7.59 14.30 -10.55
C SER A 299 6.67 13.08 -10.49
N SER A 300 6.37 12.57 -9.29
CA SER A 300 5.52 11.39 -9.13
C SER A 300 4.56 11.51 -7.95
N PHE A 301 3.37 10.92 -8.13
CA PHE A 301 2.34 10.84 -7.10
C PHE A 301 1.73 9.44 -7.10
N ILE A 302 1.79 8.72 -5.98
CA ILE A 302 1.22 7.38 -5.80
C ILE A 302 0.16 7.47 -4.71
N ALA A 303 -1.11 7.28 -5.08
CA ALA A 303 -2.23 7.43 -4.16
C ALA A 303 -3.46 6.59 -4.59
N PRO A 304 -4.41 6.34 -3.66
CA PRO A 304 -5.72 5.79 -3.99
C PRO A 304 -6.48 6.65 -4.99
N ALA A 305 -7.45 6.04 -5.68
CA ALA A 305 -8.27 6.70 -6.71
C ALA A 305 -8.95 7.98 -6.20
N ALA A 306 -9.42 8.01 -4.95
CA ALA A 306 -10.05 9.20 -4.36
C ALA A 306 -9.10 10.41 -4.32
N MET A 307 -7.90 10.25 -3.75
CA MET A 307 -6.91 11.35 -3.69
C MET A 307 -6.48 11.79 -5.09
N THR A 308 -6.38 10.85 -6.06
CA THR A 308 -6.10 11.21 -7.46
C THR A 308 -7.24 12.01 -8.07
N GLY A 309 -8.50 11.66 -7.76
CA GLY A 309 -9.69 12.40 -8.18
C GLY A 309 -9.70 13.84 -7.66
N ASP A 310 -9.43 14.02 -6.36
CA ASP A 310 -9.32 15.33 -5.73
C ASP A 310 -8.22 16.20 -6.38
N LEU A 311 -7.05 15.59 -6.68
CA LEU A 311 -5.95 16.30 -7.34
C LEU A 311 -6.31 16.69 -8.79
N LEU A 312 -7.04 15.84 -9.52
CA LEU A 312 -7.54 16.17 -10.87
C LEU A 312 -8.52 17.34 -10.84
N GLU A 313 -9.41 17.40 -9.85
CA GLU A 313 -10.33 18.51 -9.69
C GLU A 313 -9.60 19.81 -9.33
N GLN A 314 -8.64 19.71 -8.40
CA GLN A 314 -7.78 20.84 -8.03
C GLN A 314 -6.94 21.36 -9.21
N ALA A 315 -6.40 20.47 -10.05
CA ALA A 315 -5.64 20.84 -11.25
C ALA A 315 -6.48 21.63 -12.26
N ARG A 316 -7.79 21.34 -12.37
CA ARG A 316 -8.72 22.04 -13.26
C ARG A 316 -9.19 23.39 -12.72
N SER A 317 -9.26 23.54 -11.40
CA SER A 317 -9.81 24.72 -10.71
C SER A 317 -8.74 25.72 -10.30
N SER A 318 -7.46 25.31 -10.20
CA SER A 318 -6.34 26.16 -9.81
C SER A 318 -5.48 26.57 -11.02
N GLN A 319 -4.67 27.65 -10.83
CA GLN A 319 -3.67 28.09 -11.81
C GLN A 319 -2.26 27.57 -11.49
N ARG A 320 -2.13 26.54 -10.65
CA ARG A 320 -0.85 25.96 -10.25
C ARG A 320 -0.18 25.22 -11.41
N ASP A 321 1.14 25.33 -11.51
CA ASP A 321 1.93 24.57 -12.48
C ASP A 321 2.21 23.16 -11.99
N LEU A 322 1.44 22.19 -12.49
CA LEU A 322 1.62 20.77 -12.19
C LEU A 322 2.37 20.02 -13.30
N SER A 323 3.04 20.73 -14.21
CA SER A 323 3.73 20.14 -15.38
C SER A 323 4.93 19.26 -15.01
N SER A 324 5.44 19.40 -13.78
CA SER A 324 6.50 18.52 -13.26
C SER A 324 6.06 17.07 -13.06
N LEU A 325 4.74 16.81 -12.91
CA LEU A 325 4.22 15.44 -12.78
C LEU A 325 4.42 14.66 -14.08
N ILE A 326 5.16 13.57 -14.01
CA ILE A 326 5.39 12.62 -15.11
C ILE A 326 4.79 11.23 -14.84
N SER A 327 4.41 10.96 -13.58
CA SER A 327 3.80 9.69 -13.17
C SER A 327 2.73 9.90 -12.11
N VAL A 328 1.52 9.39 -12.38
CA VAL A 328 0.41 9.33 -11.42
C VAL A 328 0.01 7.87 -11.24
N GLY A 329 0.58 7.27 -10.19
CA GLY A 329 0.37 5.88 -9.84
C GLY A 329 -0.84 5.67 -8.92
N GLY A 330 -1.32 4.44 -8.86
CA GLY A 330 -2.38 4.01 -7.95
C GLY A 330 -2.14 2.61 -7.42
N GLY A 331 -2.84 2.29 -6.34
CA GLY A 331 -2.86 0.97 -5.73
C GLY A 331 -3.81 0.91 -4.55
N GLY A 332 -4.11 -0.30 -4.07
CA GLY A 332 -4.98 -0.52 -2.91
C GLY A 332 -6.48 -0.38 -3.14
N ALA A 333 -6.90 0.13 -4.29
CA ALA A 333 -8.29 0.17 -4.74
C ALA A 333 -8.36 0.23 -6.28
N PRO A 334 -9.40 -0.29 -6.91
CA PRO A 334 -9.60 -0.15 -8.35
C PRO A 334 -9.80 1.32 -8.73
N ARG A 335 -9.45 1.65 -9.97
CA ARG A 335 -9.62 2.98 -10.53
C ARG A 335 -10.62 2.92 -11.69
N ALA A 336 -11.58 3.85 -11.72
CA ALA A 336 -12.54 3.94 -12.82
C ALA A 336 -11.81 4.20 -14.15
N PRO A 337 -12.22 3.55 -15.26
CA PRO A 337 -11.58 3.72 -16.57
C PRO A 337 -11.50 5.18 -17.04
N ASP A 338 -12.53 5.98 -16.75
CA ASP A 338 -12.53 7.41 -17.10
C ASP A 338 -11.51 8.22 -16.30
N GLN A 339 -11.22 7.84 -15.05
CA GLN A 339 -10.17 8.49 -14.28
C GLN A 339 -8.79 8.24 -14.90
N VAL A 340 -8.55 7.05 -15.48
CA VAL A 340 -7.29 6.73 -16.18
C VAL A 340 -7.08 7.67 -17.36
N LYS A 341 -8.13 7.88 -18.18
CA LYS A 341 -8.12 8.83 -19.30
C LYS A 341 -7.96 10.28 -18.82
N ASN A 342 -8.66 10.64 -17.75
CA ASN A 342 -8.60 11.99 -17.18
C ASN A 342 -7.20 12.36 -16.68
N ILE A 343 -6.42 11.43 -16.13
CA ILE A 343 -5.04 11.67 -15.73
C ILE A 343 -4.22 12.11 -16.94
N ALA A 344 -4.25 11.34 -18.04
CA ALA A 344 -3.51 11.65 -19.25
C ALA A 344 -4.01 12.93 -19.95
N GLY A 345 -5.30 13.26 -19.82
CA GLY A 345 -5.90 14.46 -20.40
C GLY A 345 -5.70 15.74 -19.57
N THR A 346 -5.48 15.61 -18.25
CA THR A 346 -5.33 16.77 -17.35
C THR A 346 -3.86 17.15 -17.15
N PHE A 347 -2.98 16.16 -16.96
CA PHE A 347 -1.55 16.40 -16.76
C PHE A 347 -0.81 16.17 -18.08
N SER A 348 -0.21 17.21 -18.64
CA SER A 348 0.39 17.22 -19.99
C SER A 348 1.48 16.16 -20.21
N HIS A 349 2.15 15.74 -19.12
CA HIS A 349 3.30 14.81 -19.18
C HIS A 349 3.12 13.57 -18.33
N ALA A 350 2.06 13.50 -17.50
CA ALA A 350 1.88 12.40 -16.59
C ALA A 350 1.27 11.16 -17.26
N LEU A 351 1.92 10.03 -17.06
CA LEU A 351 1.39 8.73 -17.45
C LEU A 351 0.66 8.07 -16.27
N PRO A 352 -0.57 7.59 -16.47
CA PRO A 352 -1.27 6.83 -15.45
C PRO A 352 -0.61 5.48 -15.23
N GLY A 353 -0.61 5.02 -13.98
CA GLY A 353 -0.13 3.68 -13.62
C GLY A 353 -0.97 3.08 -12.50
N THR A 354 -1.00 1.76 -12.42
CA THR A 354 -1.59 1.02 -11.31
C THR A 354 -0.95 -0.35 -11.17
N GLY A 355 -1.28 -1.03 -10.09
CA GLY A 355 -0.91 -2.43 -9.87
C GLY A 355 -1.81 -3.05 -8.82
N TRP A 356 -1.87 -4.37 -8.84
CA TRP A 356 -2.42 -5.15 -7.75
C TRP A 356 -1.28 -5.60 -6.83
N GLY A 357 -1.52 -5.52 -5.54
CA GLY A 357 -0.64 -6.00 -4.49
C GLY A 357 -1.33 -5.84 -3.13
N MET A 358 -0.82 -6.52 -2.13
CA MET A 358 -1.37 -6.51 -0.78
C MET A 358 -0.22 -6.47 0.26
N THR A 359 -0.54 -6.22 1.52
CA THR A 359 0.47 -6.22 2.59
C THR A 359 1.22 -7.54 2.63
N GLU A 360 0.52 -8.64 2.40
CA GLU A 360 1.04 -10.00 2.39
C GLU A 360 1.99 -10.31 1.22
N THR A 361 2.07 -9.43 0.23
CA THR A 361 3.03 -9.52 -0.87
C THR A 361 4.05 -8.36 -0.86
N ASN A 362 4.12 -7.58 0.23
CA ASN A 362 4.92 -6.37 0.34
C ASN A 362 4.58 -5.31 -0.73
N ALA A 363 3.28 -5.16 -1.01
CA ALA A 363 2.69 -4.25 -2.00
C ALA A 363 3.06 -4.53 -3.46
N ILE A 364 3.80 -5.61 -3.77
CA ILE A 364 4.09 -6.04 -5.15
C ILE A 364 3.15 -7.16 -5.58
N GLY A 365 2.87 -7.22 -6.86
CA GLY A 365 2.04 -8.27 -7.46
C GLY A 365 2.04 -8.15 -8.97
N THR A 366 1.27 -7.22 -9.49
CA THR A 366 1.24 -6.88 -10.91
C THR A 366 1.47 -5.38 -11.11
N GLY A 367 1.78 -5.00 -12.34
CA GLY A 367 1.93 -3.59 -12.72
C GLY A 367 1.54 -3.33 -14.17
N ILE A 368 0.92 -2.17 -14.38
CA ILE A 368 0.58 -1.61 -15.70
C ILE A 368 0.70 -0.08 -15.65
N GLY A 369 0.97 0.56 -16.76
CA GLY A 369 1.01 2.01 -16.80
C GLY A 369 1.16 2.55 -18.23
N GLY A 370 1.08 3.90 -18.44
CA GLY A 370 1.17 4.60 -19.71
C GLY A 370 0.19 4.07 -20.73
N GLN A 371 0.65 3.89 -21.98
CA GLN A 371 -0.20 3.50 -23.09
C GLN A 371 -0.92 2.16 -22.85
N ASP A 372 -0.22 1.15 -22.30
CA ASP A 372 -0.85 -0.15 -21.98
C ASP A 372 -2.06 0.03 -21.04
N TYR A 373 -1.94 0.94 -20.05
CA TYR A 373 -3.02 1.17 -19.10
C TYR A 373 -4.16 1.97 -19.71
N LEU A 374 -3.87 2.90 -20.63
CA LEU A 374 -4.90 3.60 -21.39
C LEU A 374 -5.70 2.66 -22.30
N GLU A 375 -5.05 1.64 -22.87
CA GLU A 375 -5.69 0.61 -23.69
C GLU A 375 -6.44 -0.45 -22.87
N ARG A 376 -6.00 -0.71 -21.62
CA ARG A 376 -6.57 -1.72 -20.71
C ARG A 376 -6.88 -1.11 -19.35
N PRO A 377 -7.80 -0.13 -19.26
CA PRO A 377 -8.02 0.65 -18.05
C PRO A 377 -8.62 -0.14 -16.88
N THR A 378 -9.14 -1.34 -17.13
CA THR A 378 -9.68 -2.25 -16.09
C THR A 378 -8.67 -3.30 -15.63
N SER A 379 -7.51 -3.41 -16.30
CA SER A 379 -6.48 -4.37 -15.89
C SER A 379 -5.66 -3.86 -14.72
N SER A 380 -5.27 -4.78 -13.85
CA SER A 380 -4.29 -4.57 -12.77
C SER A 380 -2.85 -4.82 -13.22
N GLY A 381 -2.63 -5.20 -14.48
CA GLY A 381 -1.30 -5.39 -15.06
C GLY A 381 -0.80 -6.83 -15.09
N ARG A 382 0.49 -6.98 -15.38
CA ARG A 382 1.15 -8.29 -15.53
C ARG A 382 1.99 -8.62 -14.30
N CYS A 383 2.10 -9.92 -14.00
CA CYS A 383 2.83 -10.43 -12.84
C CYS A 383 4.30 -10.01 -12.85
N SER A 384 4.82 -9.64 -11.68
CA SER A 384 6.25 -9.38 -11.44
C SER A 384 7.07 -10.66 -11.49
N ALA A 385 8.33 -10.57 -11.93
CA ALA A 385 9.15 -11.74 -12.28
C ALA A 385 9.48 -12.67 -11.10
N VAL A 386 9.48 -12.16 -9.87
CA VAL A 386 9.75 -12.94 -8.64
C VAL A 386 8.51 -13.62 -8.08
N LEU A 387 7.34 -13.33 -8.64
CA LEU A 387 6.08 -13.94 -8.26
C LEU A 387 5.59 -14.92 -9.32
N GLU A 388 4.80 -15.86 -8.86
CA GLU A 388 3.96 -16.73 -9.68
C GLU A 388 2.52 -16.52 -9.27
N MET A 389 1.62 -16.50 -10.23
CA MET A 389 0.18 -16.34 -10.06
C MET A 389 -0.56 -17.47 -10.73
N GLN A 390 -1.65 -17.91 -10.12
CA GLN A 390 -2.60 -18.82 -10.73
C GLN A 390 -4.02 -18.47 -10.30
N ILE A 391 -4.97 -18.72 -11.20
CA ILE A 391 -6.40 -18.66 -10.89
C ILE A 391 -6.86 -20.08 -10.62
N VAL A 392 -7.58 -20.29 -9.52
CA VAL A 392 -8.00 -21.62 -9.08
C VAL A 392 -9.50 -21.71 -8.84
N ASP A 393 -10.04 -22.92 -8.91
CA ASP A 393 -11.40 -23.23 -8.48
C ASP A 393 -11.50 -23.44 -6.95
N ASP A 394 -12.70 -23.70 -6.45
CA ASP A 394 -12.99 -23.92 -5.02
C ASP A 394 -12.21 -25.11 -4.40
N GLN A 395 -11.67 -26.02 -5.23
CA GLN A 395 -10.84 -27.13 -4.80
C GLN A 395 -9.33 -26.85 -4.92
N GLY A 396 -8.96 -25.63 -5.32
CA GLY A 396 -7.57 -25.21 -5.49
C GLY A 396 -6.90 -25.76 -6.76
N ARG A 397 -7.68 -26.17 -7.76
CA ARG A 397 -7.17 -26.65 -9.05
C ARG A 397 -7.03 -25.46 -10.02
N PRO A 398 -5.90 -25.37 -10.74
CA PRO A 398 -5.72 -24.30 -11.72
C PRO A 398 -6.81 -24.27 -12.80
N LEU A 399 -7.31 -23.09 -13.10
CA LEU A 399 -8.31 -22.82 -14.13
C LEU A 399 -7.64 -22.35 -15.43
N PRO A 400 -8.30 -22.56 -16.58
CA PRO A 400 -7.83 -22.04 -17.86
C PRO A 400 -7.81 -20.49 -17.90
N ILE A 401 -7.07 -19.94 -18.85
CA ILE A 401 -7.08 -18.50 -19.19
C ILE A 401 -8.52 -18.05 -19.49
N ASN A 402 -8.83 -16.80 -19.16
CA ASN A 402 -10.16 -16.19 -19.28
C ASN A 402 -11.25 -16.85 -18.42
N THR A 403 -10.86 -17.65 -17.42
CA THR A 403 -11.80 -18.24 -16.46
C THR A 403 -11.62 -17.57 -15.11
N THR A 404 -12.75 -17.15 -14.51
CA THR A 404 -12.78 -16.49 -13.22
C THR A 404 -12.67 -17.49 -12.07
N GLY A 405 -11.81 -17.21 -11.09
CA GLY A 405 -11.62 -17.99 -9.89
C GLY A 405 -10.82 -17.23 -8.83
N GLU A 406 -10.41 -17.87 -7.75
CA GLU A 406 -9.58 -17.25 -6.73
C GLU A 406 -8.15 -17.06 -7.23
N LEU A 407 -7.59 -15.86 -7.01
CA LEU A 407 -6.19 -15.55 -7.28
C LEU A 407 -5.31 -16.11 -6.15
N TRP A 408 -4.38 -17.00 -6.50
CA TRP A 408 -3.32 -17.46 -5.61
C TRP A 408 -1.96 -16.96 -6.08
N VAL A 409 -1.09 -16.62 -5.13
CA VAL A 409 0.25 -16.10 -5.43
C VAL A 409 1.32 -16.78 -4.57
N ARG A 410 2.53 -16.91 -5.12
CA ARG A 410 3.72 -17.35 -4.37
C ARG A 410 4.97 -16.63 -4.89
N GLY A 411 6.00 -16.54 -4.07
CA GLY A 411 7.31 -15.99 -4.47
C GLY A 411 8.03 -15.29 -3.32
N SER A 412 9.18 -14.72 -3.64
CA SER A 412 10.11 -14.19 -2.64
C SER A 412 9.61 -12.94 -1.90
N SER A 413 8.64 -12.21 -2.44
CA SER A 413 8.03 -11.06 -1.74
C SER A 413 6.83 -11.43 -0.86
N VAL A 414 6.39 -12.71 -0.85
CA VAL A 414 5.27 -13.15 -0.01
C VAL A 414 5.74 -13.33 1.43
N ILE A 415 4.95 -12.81 2.38
CA ILE A 415 5.21 -12.92 3.82
C ILE A 415 5.42 -14.38 4.26
N ARG A 416 6.15 -14.57 5.36
CA ARG A 416 6.26 -15.91 5.94
C ARG A 416 4.97 -16.39 6.61
N GLY A 417 4.11 -15.46 7.04
CA GLY A 417 2.84 -15.72 7.68
C GLY A 417 2.38 -14.57 8.59
N TYR A 418 1.30 -14.82 9.31
CA TYR A 418 0.76 -13.89 10.29
C TYR A 418 1.31 -14.19 11.69
N TRP A 419 1.70 -13.13 12.40
CA TRP A 419 2.27 -13.18 13.75
C TRP A 419 1.29 -13.82 14.72
N GLN A 420 1.73 -14.86 15.44
CA GLN A 420 0.96 -15.56 16.47
C GLN A 420 -0.50 -15.91 16.08
N ARG A 421 -0.72 -16.22 14.80
CA ARG A 421 -2.03 -16.61 14.24
C ARG A 421 -1.92 -17.90 13.40
N PRO A 422 -1.63 -19.05 14.05
CA PRO A 422 -1.46 -20.32 13.31
C PRO A 422 -2.72 -20.72 12.52
N GLU A 423 -3.91 -20.48 13.06
CA GLU A 423 -5.18 -20.74 12.38
C GLU A 423 -5.34 -19.91 11.10
N ALA A 424 -4.98 -18.62 11.16
CA ALA A 424 -5.01 -17.74 9.99
C ALA A 424 -3.97 -18.15 8.95
N ASN A 425 -2.82 -18.68 9.36
CA ASN A 425 -1.82 -19.21 8.43
C ASN A 425 -2.33 -20.45 7.71
N VAL A 426 -2.95 -21.40 8.42
CA VAL A 426 -3.57 -22.60 7.81
C VAL A 426 -4.68 -22.20 6.83
N GLU A 427 -5.51 -21.22 7.17
CA GLU A 427 -6.57 -20.72 6.30
C GLU A 427 -6.01 -20.04 5.04
N SER A 428 -4.98 -19.17 5.21
CA SER A 428 -4.49 -18.29 4.14
C SER A 428 -3.43 -18.92 3.23
N PHE A 429 -2.79 -20.02 3.66
CA PHE A 429 -1.78 -20.69 2.84
C PHE A 429 -2.20 -22.11 2.46
N HIS A 430 -1.94 -22.47 1.20
CA HIS A 430 -2.03 -23.84 0.73
C HIS A 430 -0.67 -24.23 0.14
N LYS A 431 0.09 -25.07 0.85
CA LYS A 431 1.50 -25.32 0.54
C LYS A 431 2.26 -23.97 0.48
N ASP A 432 2.87 -23.67 -0.67
CA ASP A 432 3.63 -22.44 -0.88
C ASP A 432 2.78 -21.27 -1.41
N TRP A 433 1.49 -21.49 -1.67
CA TRP A 433 0.59 -20.50 -2.24
C TRP A 433 -0.16 -19.74 -1.17
N LEU A 434 -0.12 -18.40 -1.27
CA LEU A 434 -0.99 -17.50 -0.54
C LEU A 434 -2.33 -17.39 -1.26
N LYS A 435 -3.41 -17.71 -0.58
CA LYS A 435 -4.78 -17.44 -1.02
C LYS A 435 -5.07 -15.98 -0.77
N THR A 436 -5.31 -15.22 -1.84
CA THR A 436 -5.46 -13.76 -1.70
C THR A 436 -6.85 -13.33 -1.24
N GLY A 437 -7.85 -14.20 -1.48
CA GLY A 437 -9.25 -13.86 -1.31
C GLY A 437 -9.78 -12.91 -2.38
N ASP A 438 -8.99 -12.60 -3.41
CA ASP A 438 -9.42 -11.85 -4.58
C ASP A 438 -9.90 -12.81 -5.67
N VAL A 439 -11.04 -12.51 -6.28
CA VAL A 439 -11.56 -13.18 -7.47
C VAL A 439 -11.05 -12.47 -8.71
N ALA A 440 -10.47 -13.22 -9.62
CA ALA A 440 -9.79 -12.65 -10.78
C ALA A 440 -9.79 -13.61 -11.99
N PHE A 441 -9.36 -13.11 -13.14
CA PHE A 441 -8.96 -13.92 -14.28
C PHE A 441 -7.70 -13.34 -14.94
N LEU A 442 -7.00 -14.18 -15.72
CA LEU A 442 -5.87 -13.81 -16.55
C LEU A 442 -6.28 -13.90 -18.01
N ASP A 443 -5.93 -12.90 -18.82
CA ASP A 443 -6.11 -12.95 -20.27
C ASP A 443 -4.94 -13.70 -20.97
N GLU A 444 -5.04 -13.88 -22.29
CA GLU A 444 -4.04 -14.57 -23.12
C GLU A 444 -2.67 -13.85 -23.14
N ALA A 445 -2.66 -12.54 -22.87
CA ALA A 445 -1.44 -11.73 -22.80
C ALA A 445 -0.84 -11.68 -21.38
N GLY A 446 -1.47 -12.38 -20.41
CA GLY A 446 -1.05 -12.47 -19.03
C GLY A 446 -1.41 -11.24 -18.17
N TYR A 447 -2.36 -10.42 -18.61
CA TYR A 447 -2.87 -9.33 -17.79
C TYR A 447 -3.90 -9.86 -16.80
N LEU A 448 -3.77 -9.41 -15.55
CA LEU A 448 -4.68 -9.71 -14.44
C LEU A 448 -5.84 -8.73 -14.43
N TYR A 449 -7.04 -9.25 -14.24
CA TYR A 449 -8.27 -8.49 -14.03
C TYR A 449 -8.88 -8.93 -12.71
N ILE A 450 -8.92 -8.03 -11.74
CA ILE A 450 -9.60 -8.28 -10.45
C ILE A 450 -11.09 -8.03 -10.65
N VAL A 451 -11.88 -9.02 -10.33
CA VAL A 451 -13.36 -8.96 -10.39
C VAL A 451 -13.90 -8.39 -9.09
N ASP A 452 -13.52 -9.00 -7.95
CA ASP A 452 -13.90 -8.54 -6.61
C ASP A 452 -13.12 -9.32 -5.52
N ARG A 453 -13.49 -9.09 -4.26
CA ARG A 453 -13.16 -9.94 -3.12
C ARG A 453 -14.17 -11.06 -2.96
N ILE A 454 -13.74 -12.27 -2.60
CA ILE A 454 -14.65 -13.40 -2.33
C ILE A 454 -15.74 -13.01 -1.32
N LYS A 455 -15.38 -12.20 -0.31
CA LYS A 455 -16.30 -11.74 0.75
C LYS A 455 -17.22 -10.59 0.36
N ASP A 456 -16.92 -9.93 -0.76
CA ASP A 456 -17.66 -8.76 -1.25
C ASP A 456 -18.50 -9.10 -2.50
N LEU A 457 -18.42 -10.35 -3.00
CA LEU A 457 -19.32 -10.82 -4.07
C LEU A 457 -20.77 -10.87 -3.58
N VAL A 458 -21.68 -10.42 -4.41
CA VAL A 458 -23.12 -10.63 -4.21
C VAL A 458 -23.52 -11.91 -4.92
N ILE A 459 -23.98 -12.91 -4.15
CA ILE A 459 -24.41 -14.21 -4.69
C ILE A 459 -25.93 -14.17 -4.91
N ARG A 460 -26.34 -13.71 -6.08
CA ARG A 460 -27.75 -13.47 -6.43
C ARG A 460 -28.31 -14.64 -7.25
N GLY A 461 -29.09 -15.53 -6.63
CA GLY A 461 -29.72 -16.63 -7.33
C GLY A 461 -28.74 -17.59 -8.03
N GLY A 462 -27.52 -17.72 -7.50
CA GLY A 462 -26.44 -18.51 -8.09
C GLY A 462 -25.50 -17.72 -9.02
N GLU A 463 -25.81 -16.47 -9.34
CA GLU A 463 -24.94 -15.58 -10.12
C GLU A 463 -24.01 -14.80 -9.18
N ASN A 464 -22.70 -14.80 -9.48
CA ASN A 464 -21.69 -14.03 -8.77
C ASN A 464 -21.59 -12.62 -9.38
N ILE A 465 -21.96 -11.60 -8.62
CA ILE A 465 -21.90 -10.21 -9.05
C ILE A 465 -20.79 -9.51 -8.29
N GLY A 466 -19.79 -8.98 -9.01
CA GLY A 466 -18.71 -8.19 -8.43
C GLY A 466 -19.22 -6.81 -8.03
N CYS A 467 -19.10 -6.45 -6.74
CA CYS A 467 -19.41 -5.10 -6.27
C CYS A 467 -18.58 -4.04 -6.99
N ALA A 468 -17.30 -4.32 -7.23
CA ALA A 468 -16.38 -3.39 -7.90
C ALA A 468 -16.80 -3.07 -9.34
N GLU A 469 -17.37 -4.03 -10.09
CA GLU A 469 -17.93 -3.79 -11.43
C GLU A 469 -19.10 -2.81 -11.38
N VAL A 470 -19.99 -2.99 -10.43
CA VAL A 470 -21.18 -2.13 -10.25
C VAL A 470 -20.78 -0.75 -9.75
N GLU A 471 -19.81 -0.66 -8.83
CA GLU A 471 -19.22 0.61 -8.36
C GLU A 471 -18.57 1.38 -9.51
N ALA A 472 -17.80 0.70 -10.37
CA ALA A 472 -17.19 1.33 -11.53
C ALA A 472 -18.23 1.91 -12.50
N ALA A 473 -19.31 1.18 -12.76
CA ALA A 473 -20.40 1.67 -13.62
C ALA A 473 -21.15 2.86 -13.00
N LEU A 474 -21.42 2.83 -11.69
CA LEU A 474 -22.00 3.97 -10.98
C LEU A 474 -21.13 5.22 -11.09
N LEU A 475 -19.80 5.07 -10.89
CA LEU A 475 -18.83 6.17 -10.97
C LEU A 475 -18.63 6.73 -12.37
N CYS A 476 -19.10 6.07 -13.44
CA CYS A 476 -19.18 6.65 -14.78
C CYS A 476 -20.27 7.71 -14.93
N HIS A 477 -21.20 7.80 -13.98
CA HIS A 477 -22.20 8.85 -14.00
C HIS A 477 -21.63 10.15 -13.45
N LYS A 478 -21.71 11.25 -14.24
CA LYS A 478 -21.06 12.55 -13.96
C LYS A 478 -21.42 13.19 -12.60
N GLU A 479 -22.59 12.86 -12.05
CA GLU A 479 -23.06 13.42 -10.77
C GLU A 479 -22.64 12.56 -9.57
N ILE A 480 -22.16 11.32 -9.76
CA ILE A 480 -21.76 10.43 -8.66
C ILE A 480 -20.28 10.66 -8.33
N LEU A 481 -20.03 11.05 -7.09
CA LEU A 481 -18.69 11.29 -6.54
C LEU A 481 -18.13 10.05 -5.85
N GLU A 482 -18.97 9.33 -5.11
CA GLU A 482 -18.60 8.10 -4.42
C GLU A 482 -19.70 7.05 -4.57
N ALA A 483 -19.30 5.79 -4.65
CA ALA A 483 -20.21 4.64 -4.70
C ALA A 483 -19.67 3.50 -3.85
N SER A 484 -20.56 2.80 -3.17
CA SER A 484 -20.25 1.58 -2.44
C SER A 484 -21.36 0.57 -2.67
N VAL A 485 -21.00 -0.61 -3.16
CA VAL A 485 -21.93 -1.70 -3.49
C VAL A 485 -21.68 -2.87 -2.55
N TYR A 486 -22.75 -3.54 -2.13
CA TYR A 486 -22.73 -4.62 -1.15
C TYR A 486 -23.93 -5.55 -1.29
N ALA A 487 -23.78 -6.76 -0.73
CA ALA A 487 -24.87 -7.73 -0.67
C ALA A 487 -25.92 -7.35 0.37
N VAL A 488 -27.19 -7.41 0.01
CA VAL A 488 -28.35 -7.27 0.89
C VAL A 488 -29.06 -8.62 0.95
N PRO A 489 -29.39 -9.18 2.13
CA PRO A 489 -30.09 -10.46 2.22
C PRO A 489 -31.42 -10.44 1.47
N ASP A 490 -31.74 -11.51 0.73
CA ASP A 490 -33.00 -11.70 0.02
C ASP A 490 -33.52 -13.13 0.22
N ALA A 491 -34.77 -13.25 0.64
CA ALA A 491 -35.38 -14.54 0.99
C ALA A 491 -35.49 -15.52 -0.20
N ARG A 492 -35.54 -15.01 -1.44
CA ARG A 492 -35.74 -15.82 -2.65
C ARG A 492 -34.41 -16.12 -3.37
N LEU A 493 -33.54 -15.13 -3.44
CA LEU A 493 -32.31 -15.20 -4.24
C LEU A 493 -31.04 -15.38 -3.40
N GLY A 494 -31.20 -15.47 -2.06
CA GLY A 494 -30.10 -15.46 -1.11
C GLY A 494 -29.61 -14.04 -0.86
N GLU A 495 -29.19 -13.36 -1.91
CA GLU A 495 -28.74 -11.96 -1.84
C GLU A 495 -29.27 -11.14 -3.02
N GLU A 496 -29.36 -9.83 -2.81
CA GLU A 496 -29.62 -8.80 -3.82
C GLU A 496 -28.55 -7.73 -3.77
N VAL A 497 -28.38 -7.00 -4.88
CA VAL A 497 -27.40 -5.91 -4.96
C VAL A 497 -27.96 -4.66 -4.29
N GLY A 498 -27.23 -4.16 -3.29
CA GLY A 498 -27.45 -2.85 -2.68
C GLY A 498 -26.34 -1.87 -3.03
N ALA A 499 -26.64 -0.59 -3.11
CA ALA A 499 -25.68 0.47 -3.33
C ALA A 499 -25.97 1.69 -2.46
N THR A 500 -24.93 2.32 -1.92
CA THR A 500 -24.99 3.68 -1.38
C THR A 500 -24.10 4.58 -2.23
N ILE A 501 -24.63 5.70 -2.68
CA ILE A 501 -23.91 6.67 -3.51
C ILE A 501 -23.90 8.04 -2.83
N TYR A 502 -22.85 8.82 -3.08
CA TYR A 502 -22.75 10.24 -2.76
C TYR A 502 -22.67 11.03 -4.06
N CYS A 503 -23.54 12.02 -4.21
CA CYS A 503 -23.72 12.75 -5.46
C CYS A 503 -23.43 14.25 -5.30
N ARG A 504 -22.98 14.86 -6.38
CA ARG A 504 -22.77 16.32 -6.48
C ARG A 504 -24.09 17.09 -6.47
N SER A 505 -25.11 16.52 -7.09
CA SER A 505 -26.46 17.09 -7.17
C SER A 505 -27.51 16.00 -7.00
N ALA A 506 -28.77 16.40 -6.77
CA ALA A 506 -29.87 15.46 -6.66
C ALA A 506 -29.97 14.60 -7.93
N LEU A 507 -30.06 13.30 -7.77
CA LEU A 507 -30.16 12.33 -8.84
C LEU A 507 -31.44 11.51 -8.71
N ASP A 508 -32.19 11.41 -9.82
CA ASP A 508 -33.38 10.57 -9.88
C ASP A 508 -32.99 9.10 -10.05
N GLU A 509 -33.57 8.24 -9.21
CA GLU A 509 -33.27 6.81 -9.20
C GLU A 509 -33.65 6.12 -10.53
N THR A 510 -34.74 6.52 -11.18
CA THR A 510 -35.17 5.94 -12.45
C THR A 510 -34.16 6.26 -13.55
N THR A 511 -33.73 7.51 -13.63
CA THR A 511 -32.66 7.95 -14.56
C THR A 511 -31.36 7.20 -14.34
N LEU A 512 -30.97 6.97 -13.08
CA LEU A 512 -29.78 6.20 -12.76
C LEU A 512 -29.90 4.72 -13.17
N ARG A 513 -31.06 4.10 -12.96
CA ARG A 513 -31.32 2.72 -13.38
C ARG A 513 -31.26 2.56 -14.90
N ASP A 514 -31.81 3.51 -15.65
CA ASP A 514 -31.73 3.52 -17.12
C ASP A 514 -30.31 3.70 -17.62
N PHE A 515 -29.54 4.58 -16.97
CA PHE A 515 -28.10 4.75 -17.24
C PHE A 515 -27.33 3.45 -17.02
N LEU A 516 -27.54 2.76 -15.91
CA LEU A 516 -26.89 1.48 -15.61
C LEU A 516 -27.33 0.36 -16.56
N ALA A 517 -28.59 0.34 -16.98
CA ALA A 517 -29.10 -0.67 -17.92
C ALA A 517 -28.44 -0.60 -19.31
N ALA A 518 -27.89 0.56 -19.68
CA ALA A 518 -27.11 0.72 -20.90
C ALA A 518 -25.66 0.19 -20.76
N GLN A 519 -25.17 -0.04 -19.53
CA GLN A 519 -23.76 -0.41 -19.28
C GLN A 519 -23.58 -1.84 -18.77
N MET A 520 -24.61 -2.43 -18.15
CA MET A 520 -24.51 -3.75 -17.54
C MET A 520 -25.78 -4.56 -17.67
N ALA A 521 -25.66 -5.88 -17.44
CA ALA A 521 -26.79 -6.79 -17.42
C ALA A 521 -27.78 -6.40 -16.29
N ARG A 522 -29.08 -6.51 -16.56
CA ARG A 522 -30.16 -6.06 -15.65
C ARG A 522 -30.07 -6.69 -14.25
N PHE A 523 -29.62 -7.94 -14.15
CA PHE A 523 -29.52 -8.62 -12.87
C PHE A 523 -28.40 -8.08 -11.95
N LYS A 524 -27.46 -7.30 -12.50
CA LYS A 524 -26.38 -6.64 -11.75
C LYS A 524 -26.77 -5.25 -11.24
N ILE A 525 -27.85 -4.64 -11.77
CA ILE A 525 -28.29 -3.31 -11.36
C ILE A 525 -28.75 -3.38 -9.90
N PRO A 526 -28.27 -2.48 -9.03
CA PRO A 526 -28.66 -2.47 -7.62
C PRO A 526 -30.19 -2.39 -7.45
N ARG A 527 -30.75 -3.34 -6.72
CA ARG A 527 -32.16 -3.31 -6.34
C ARG A 527 -32.45 -2.22 -5.34
N TYR A 528 -31.52 -2.02 -4.41
CA TYR A 528 -31.61 -1.03 -3.36
C TYR A 528 -30.57 0.05 -3.58
N ILE A 529 -30.99 1.30 -3.77
CA ILE A 529 -30.10 2.45 -3.95
C ILE A 529 -30.40 3.44 -2.83
N SER A 530 -29.37 3.80 -2.07
CA SER A 530 -29.42 4.85 -1.05
C SER A 530 -28.54 6.02 -1.50
N ILE A 531 -29.05 7.24 -1.39
CA ILE A 531 -28.30 8.46 -1.71
C ILE A 531 -27.90 9.11 -0.39
N SER A 532 -26.59 9.24 -0.16
CA SER A 532 -26.04 9.92 1.02
C SER A 532 -25.97 11.42 0.79
N GLU A 533 -26.32 12.20 1.80
CA GLU A 533 -26.17 13.67 1.80
C GLU A 533 -24.70 14.10 2.06
N ASN A 534 -23.88 13.21 2.57
CA ASN A 534 -22.49 13.45 2.94
C ASN A 534 -21.56 12.44 2.27
N PRO A 535 -20.25 12.73 2.16
CA PRO A 535 -19.26 11.74 1.75
C PRO A 535 -19.39 10.44 2.55
N LEU A 536 -19.17 9.30 1.88
CA LEU A 536 -19.39 7.99 2.48
C LEU A 536 -18.45 7.74 3.67
N PRO A 537 -18.93 7.05 4.73
CA PRO A 537 -18.11 6.76 5.90
C PRO A 537 -16.88 5.93 5.54
N ARG A 538 -15.78 6.18 6.23
CA ARG A 538 -14.49 5.53 5.97
C ARG A 538 -13.93 4.88 7.22
N ILE A 539 -13.35 3.71 7.04
CA ILE A 539 -12.52 3.07 8.07
C ILE A 539 -11.18 3.80 8.22
N ALA A 540 -10.44 3.49 9.28
CA ALA A 540 -9.16 4.12 9.60
C ALA A 540 -8.09 4.06 8.49
N SER A 541 -8.21 3.15 7.52
CA SER A 541 -7.33 3.09 6.33
C SER A 541 -7.72 4.04 5.19
N GLY A 542 -8.79 4.83 5.36
CA GLY A 542 -9.32 5.74 4.34
C GLY A 542 -10.23 5.08 3.31
N LYS A 543 -10.43 3.75 3.37
CA LYS A 543 -11.39 3.03 2.51
C LYS A 543 -12.82 3.23 3.00
N ILE A 544 -13.79 3.21 2.09
CA ILE A 544 -15.23 3.28 2.44
C ILE A 544 -15.59 2.12 3.36
N ASP A 545 -16.33 2.41 4.42
CA ASP A 545 -16.84 1.40 5.36
C ASP A 545 -18.11 0.72 4.81
N LYS A 546 -17.91 -0.26 3.94
CA LYS A 546 -19.00 -1.07 3.36
C LYS A 546 -19.87 -1.76 4.43
N ARG A 547 -19.27 -2.15 5.57
CA ARG A 547 -20.01 -2.86 6.63
C ARG A 547 -21.03 -1.94 7.28
N GLN A 548 -20.62 -0.71 7.60
CA GLN A 548 -21.52 0.29 8.15
C GLN A 548 -22.66 0.55 7.17
N LEU A 549 -22.37 0.84 5.90
CA LEU A 549 -23.36 1.13 4.88
C LEU A 549 -24.35 -0.04 4.65
N ARG A 550 -23.81 -1.27 4.61
CA ARG A 550 -24.64 -2.48 4.53
C ARG A 550 -25.55 -2.62 5.75
N ALA A 551 -25.05 -2.43 6.96
CA ALA A 551 -25.86 -2.51 8.17
C ALA A 551 -26.96 -1.46 8.20
N GLU A 552 -26.68 -0.23 7.78
CA GLU A 552 -27.65 0.85 7.70
C GLU A 552 -28.80 0.52 6.74
N ILE A 553 -28.51 0.02 5.53
CA ILE A 553 -29.57 -0.30 4.57
C ILE A 553 -30.40 -1.52 4.99
N VAL A 554 -29.76 -2.54 5.55
CA VAL A 554 -30.44 -3.74 6.07
C VAL A 554 -31.40 -3.35 7.20
N ASN A 555 -30.97 -2.49 8.11
CA ASN A 555 -31.81 -1.97 9.19
C ASN A 555 -32.96 -1.12 8.64
N ASN A 556 -32.72 -0.23 7.68
CA ASN A 556 -33.74 0.63 7.07
C ASN A 556 -34.79 -0.19 6.32
N LEU A 557 -34.42 -1.32 5.74
CA LEU A 557 -35.35 -2.22 5.03
C LEU A 557 -36.09 -3.17 5.99
N GLY A 558 -35.70 -3.23 7.27
CA GLY A 558 -36.29 -4.17 8.23
C GLY A 558 -36.00 -5.64 7.89
N ILE A 559 -34.91 -5.91 7.19
CA ILE A 559 -34.45 -7.25 6.79
C ILE A 559 -33.48 -7.70 7.89
N ALA A 560 -33.91 -8.66 8.74
CA ALA A 560 -33.09 -9.24 9.81
C ALA A 560 -32.55 -10.63 9.39
#